data_acc28c1cb01cf6e2e19c931a675d301e
#
_entry.id   acc28c1cb01cf6e2e19c931a675d301e
#
_cell.length_a   1.000
_cell.length_b   1.000
_cell.length_c   1.000
_cell.angle_alpha   90.00
_cell.angle_beta   90.00
_cell.angle_gamma   90.00
#
_symmetry.space_group_name_H-M   'P 1'
#
loop_
_entity.id
_entity.type
_entity.pdbx_description
1 polymer ?
#
loop_
_entity_poly.entity_id
_entity_poly.type
_entity_poly.pdbx_seq_one_letter_code
_entity_poly.pdbx_strand_id
1 'polypeptide(L)'
;MAKSKTIFFCTECGNETTKWYGKCPACGAWSSITERVVAKESTSIASRIASVPRIEPQLVQDIKENTTIRIDIGNKELNRVLGGGLVPGSLILLGGEPGIGKSTLSLQLALSNNSLKTLYVSGEESPEQIKMRANRIGIRNEECTVYAETLLENIVAQIEEQHPDVVIIDSIQTMSTDLVESSAGSVTQIRECAATLLKVAKSNGIAIFIIGHITKDGAIAGPKILEHIVDVVLQFEGDANHTYRILRGLKNRFGATFEIGVFEMCDNGLREVENPSEILLSHYESPLAGCSVGAAVDGLRPYLIEVQALVSNAAYGTPQRSATGFDQRRMNMLLAVLEKRIGMKMYQKDVFLNFAGGFKIADTGLDLAVVAAIISSYYDRPLM
;
A
#
# COMPACT_ATOMS: atom_id res chain seq x y z
N MET A 1 -33.26 -40.29 1.88
CA MET A 1 -31.85 -40.31 1.49
C MET A 1 -31.52 -38.97 0.85
N ALA A 2 -30.78 -38.10 1.56
CA ALA A 2 -30.37 -36.78 1.04
C ALA A 2 -29.34 -36.96 -0.06
N LYS A 3 -29.57 -36.48 -1.28
CA LYS A 3 -28.62 -36.49 -2.36
C LYS A 3 -27.54 -35.48 -2.08
N SER A 4 -26.31 -35.96 -1.80
CA SER A 4 -25.11 -35.11 -1.75
C SER A 4 -24.83 -34.57 -3.15
N LYS A 5 -24.49 -33.29 -3.29
CA LYS A 5 -24.09 -32.67 -4.55
C LYS A 5 -22.57 -32.48 -4.52
N THR A 6 -21.91 -33.13 -5.44
CA THR A 6 -20.48 -32.97 -5.65
C THR A 6 -20.23 -31.69 -6.45
N ILE A 7 -19.37 -30.78 -5.94
CA ILE A 7 -18.92 -29.57 -6.60
C ILE A 7 -17.39 -29.65 -6.70
N PHE A 8 -16.86 -29.23 -7.81
CA PHE A 8 -15.41 -29.15 -8.05
C PHE A 8 -14.98 -27.71 -7.96
N PHE A 9 -13.92 -27.40 -7.22
CA PHE A 9 -13.40 -26.04 -7.10
C PHE A 9 -11.89 -25.97 -7.37
N CYS A 10 -11.43 -24.86 -7.90
CA CYS A 10 -10.04 -24.60 -8.15
C CYS A 10 -9.35 -24.11 -6.88
N THR A 11 -8.27 -24.77 -6.45
CA THR A 11 -7.47 -24.38 -5.27
C THR A 11 -6.71 -23.08 -5.47
N GLU A 12 -6.44 -22.68 -6.74
CA GLU A 12 -5.70 -21.47 -7.09
C GLU A 12 -6.56 -20.21 -7.18
N CYS A 13 -7.77 -20.30 -7.75
CA CYS A 13 -8.61 -19.12 -7.98
C CYS A 13 -10.01 -19.21 -7.37
N GLY A 14 -10.37 -20.33 -6.72
CA GLY A 14 -11.68 -20.52 -6.10
C GLY A 14 -12.85 -20.69 -7.08
N ASN A 15 -12.59 -20.82 -8.39
CA ASN A 15 -13.66 -20.99 -9.38
C ASN A 15 -14.35 -22.34 -9.20
N GLU A 16 -15.68 -22.33 -9.03
CA GLU A 16 -16.50 -23.52 -8.86
C GLU A 16 -17.04 -24.03 -10.18
N THR A 17 -16.96 -25.35 -10.39
CA THR A 17 -17.48 -26.03 -11.58
C THR A 17 -18.31 -27.25 -11.19
N THR A 18 -19.26 -27.62 -12.04
CA THR A 18 -20.12 -28.80 -11.84
C THR A 18 -19.48 -30.11 -12.35
N LYS A 19 -18.34 -29.98 -13.00
CA LYS A 19 -17.58 -31.12 -13.55
C LYS A 19 -16.10 -30.95 -13.27
N TRP A 20 -15.39 -32.05 -13.13
CA TRP A 20 -13.94 -32.05 -13.02
C TRP A 20 -13.28 -31.65 -14.34
N TYR A 21 -12.27 -30.79 -14.27
CA TYR A 21 -11.42 -30.36 -15.38
C TYR A 21 -9.96 -30.56 -15.00
N GLY A 22 -9.13 -31.10 -15.88
CA GLY A 22 -7.68 -31.19 -15.64
C GLY A 22 -6.98 -29.83 -15.63
N LYS A 23 -7.62 -28.80 -16.22
CA LYS A 23 -7.17 -27.41 -16.25
C LYS A 23 -8.31 -26.49 -15.84
N CYS A 24 -8.07 -25.57 -14.94
CA CYS A 24 -9.11 -24.62 -14.50
C CYS A 24 -9.54 -23.71 -15.67
N PRO A 25 -10.86 -23.62 -15.99
CA PRO A 25 -11.34 -22.78 -17.08
C PRO A 25 -11.21 -21.28 -16.80
N ALA A 26 -11.08 -20.87 -15.53
CA ALA A 26 -11.00 -19.46 -15.15
C ALA A 26 -9.56 -18.95 -15.08
N CYS A 27 -8.63 -19.66 -14.43
CA CYS A 27 -7.25 -19.22 -14.25
C CYS A 27 -6.22 -20.00 -15.07
N GLY A 28 -6.61 -21.11 -15.70
CA GLY A 28 -5.71 -21.90 -16.54
C GLY A 28 -4.72 -22.80 -15.78
N ALA A 29 -4.79 -22.89 -14.45
CA ALA A 29 -3.93 -23.74 -13.65
C ALA A 29 -4.22 -25.21 -13.88
N TRP A 30 -3.17 -26.05 -14.01
CA TRP A 30 -3.29 -27.49 -14.18
C TRP A 30 -3.37 -28.20 -12.84
N SER A 31 -4.12 -29.31 -12.77
CA SER A 31 -4.26 -30.17 -11.58
C SER A 31 -4.71 -29.43 -10.30
N SER A 32 -5.38 -28.30 -10.45
CA SER A 32 -5.82 -27.41 -9.37
C SER A 32 -7.30 -27.60 -9.01
N ILE A 33 -8.01 -28.54 -9.64
CA ILE A 33 -9.43 -28.81 -9.40
C ILE A 33 -9.57 -29.97 -8.43
N THR A 34 -10.14 -29.71 -7.26
CA THR A 34 -10.43 -30.70 -6.21
C THR A 34 -11.93 -30.88 -6.01
N GLU A 35 -12.31 -32.11 -5.61
CA GLU A 35 -13.70 -32.48 -5.37
C GLU A 35 -14.12 -32.10 -3.94
N ARG A 36 -15.28 -31.47 -3.79
CA ARG A 36 -15.91 -31.20 -2.50
C ARG A 36 -17.30 -31.77 -2.47
N VAL A 37 -17.54 -32.68 -1.54
CA VAL A 37 -18.88 -33.21 -1.29
C VAL A 37 -19.62 -32.25 -0.35
N VAL A 38 -20.55 -31.48 -0.88
CA VAL A 38 -21.41 -30.62 -0.07
C VAL A 38 -22.58 -31.46 0.43
N ALA A 39 -22.54 -31.84 1.72
CA ALA A 39 -23.68 -32.42 2.38
C ALA A 39 -24.80 -31.36 2.41
N LYS A 40 -25.92 -31.63 1.74
CA LYS A 40 -27.11 -30.81 1.90
C LYS A 40 -27.68 -31.07 3.29
N GLU A 41 -27.29 -30.31 4.28
CA GLU A 41 -28.14 -30.14 5.44
C GLU A 41 -29.41 -29.48 4.97
N SER A 42 -30.52 -30.25 5.07
CA SER A 42 -31.89 -29.80 4.76
C SER A 42 -32.43 -28.89 5.89
N THR A 43 -31.66 -27.92 6.31
CA THR A 43 -32.18 -26.81 7.08
C THR A 43 -32.88 -25.88 6.10
N SER A 44 -34.19 -25.77 6.21
CA SER A 44 -34.99 -24.84 5.40
C SER A 44 -34.39 -23.43 5.49
N ILE A 45 -34.39 -22.69 4.38
CA ILE A 45 -33.95 -21.29 4.34
C ILE A 45 -34.57 -20.51 5.53
N ALA A 46 -35.79 -20.82 5.91
CA ALA A 46 -36.49 -20.24 7.06
C ALA A 46 -35.78 -20.48 8.41
N SER A 47 -35.19 -21.68 8.66
CA SER A 47 -34.47 -21.96 9.90
C SER A 47 -33.05 -21.33 9.95
N ARG A 48 -32.40 -21.13 8.81
CA ARG A 48 -31.13 -20.36 8.72
C ARG A 48 -31.39 -18.87 8.92
N ILE A 49 -32.50 -18.33 8.43
CA ILE A 49 -32.89 -16.92 8.61
C ILE A 49 -33.24 -16.63 10.07
N ALA A 50 -33.81 -17.61 10.81
CA ALA A 50 -34.22 -17.43 12.21
C ALA A 50 -33.02 -17.35 13.20
N SER A 51 -31.86 -17.85 12.85
CA SER A 51 -30.64 -17.86 13.70
C SER A 51 -29.70 -16.66 13.50
N VAL A 52 -29.96 -15.81 12.50
CA VAL A 52 -29.18 -14.59 12.25
C VAL A 52 -29.78 -13.45 13.06
N PRO A 53 -29.01 -12.72 13.90
CA PRO A 53 -29.50 -11.52 14.55
C PRO A 53 -30.00 -10.55 13.48
N ARG A 54 -31.31 -10.25 13.49
CA ARG A 54 -31.92 -9.31 12.54
C ARG A 54 -31.60 -7.91 13.01
N ILE A 55 -30.73 -7.23 12.29
CA ILE A 55 -30.59 -5.78 12.40
C ILE A 55 -31.77 -5.17 11.68
N GLU A 56 -32.57 -4.39 12.39
CA GLU A 56 -33.71 -3.69 11.79
C GLU A 56 -33.23 -2.58 10.84
N PRO A 57 -33.84 -2.44 9.65
CA PRO A 57 -33.52 -1.30 8.77
C PRO A 57 -33.87 0.01 9.48
N GLN A 58 -32.96 0.99 9.36
CA GLN A 58 -33.09 2.32 9.93
C GLN A 58 -33.19 3.35 8.80
N LEU A 59 -34.00 4.40 8.99
CA LEU A 59 -33.97 5.54 8.08
C LEU A 59 -32.65 6.27 8.21
N VAL A 60 -32.07 6.70 7.09
CA VAL A 60 -30.75 7.41 7.07
C VAL A 60 -30.77 8.63 7.99
N GLN A 61 -31.88 9.36 8.07
CA GLN A 61 -32.03 10.54 8.93
C GLN A 61 -32.12 10.22 10.43
N ASP A 62 -32.46 8.98 10.81
CA ASP A 62 -32.55 8.53 12.20
C ASP A 62 -31.21 7.93 12.69
N ILE A 63 -30.28 7.65 11.76
CA ILE A 63 -28.95 7.23 12.09
C ILE A 63 -28.23 8.44 12.68
N LYS A 64 -27.98 8.40 13.98
CA LYS A 64 -27.14 9.42 14.62
C LYS A 64 -25.78 9.40 13.92
N GLU A 65 -25.40 10.50 13.29
CA GLU A 65 -24.01 10.73 12.94
C GLU A 65 -23.20 10.69 14.25
N ASN A 66 -22.76 9.51 14.64
CA ASN A 66 -21.57 9.45 15.45
C ASN A 66 -20.50 10.08 14.56
N THR A 67 -20.14 11.33 14.84
CA THR A 67 -18.91 11.91 14.30
C THR A 67 -17.86 10.84 14.48
N THR A 68 -17.47 10.22 13.36
CA THR A 68 -16.63 9.02 13.39
C THR A 68 -15.36 9.43 14.10
N ILE A 69 -15.27 9.11 15.40
CA ILE A 69 -14.13 9.47 16.22
C ILE A 69 -12.96 8.75 15.57
N ARG A 70 -12.11 9.53 14.90
CA ARG A 70 -10.87 8.98 14.33
C ARG A 70 -9.87 8.80 15.44
N ILE A 71 -9.25 7.66 15.48
CA ILE A 71 -8.20 7.33 16.44
C ILE A 71 -6.90 7.91 15.90
N ASP A 72 -6.28 8.81 16.66
CA ASP A 72 -4.95 9.29 16.38
C ASP A 72 -3.93 8.20 16.72
N ILE A 73 -3.16 7.78 15.71
CA ILE A 73 -2.14 6.73 15.85
C ILE A 73 -0.77 7.25 16.25
N GLY A 74 -0.65 8.54 16.55
CA GLY A 74 0.63 9.15 16.93
C GLY A 74 1.64 9.28 15.76
N ASN A 75 1.17 9.18 14.51
CA ASN A 75 1.97 9.37 13.31
C ASN A 75 1.24 10.30 12.33
N LYS A 76 1.77 11.52 12.13
CA LYS A 76 1.13 12.57 11.35
C LYS A 76 0.99 12.23 9.87
N GLU A 77 2.03 11.61 9.29
CA GLU A 77 2.03 11.27 7.87
C GLU A 77 1.06 10.12 7.58
N LEU A 78 0.98 9.13 8.46
CA LEU A 78 0.00 8.05 8.32
C LEU A 78 -1.42 8.56 8.59
N ASN A 79 -1.65 9.37 9.62
CA ASN A 79 -2.95 10.01 9.89
C ASN A 79 -3.43 10.82 8.68
N ARG A 80 -2.53 11.56 8.02
CA ARG A 80 -2.83 12.33 6.80
C ARG A 80 -3.38 11.43 5.70
N VAL A 81 -2.67 10.35 5.36
CA VAL A 81 -3.09 9.42 4.29
C VAL A 81 -4.40 8.71 4.63
N LEU A 82 -4.65 8.47 5.91
CA LEU A 82 -5.91 7.91 6.39
C LEU A 82 -7.07 8.92 6.42
N GLY A 83 -6.78 10.22 6.19
CA GLY A 83 -7.77 11.29 6.23
C GLY A 83 -8.08 11.77 7.64
N GLY A 84 -7.09 11.77 8.54
CA GLY A 84 -7.14 12.29 9.91
C GLY A 84 -7.11 11.23 11.01
N GLY A 85 -6.81 9.98 10.70
CA GLY A 85 -6.67 8.90 11.68
C GLY A 85 -7.45 7.64 11.33
N LEU A 86 -7.38 6.63 12.20
CA LEU A 86 -8.05 5.35 12.03
C LEU A 86 -9.56 5.46 12.29
N VAL A 87 -10.32 4.78 11.47
CA VAL A 87 -11.76 4.63 11.70
C VAL A 87 -12.00 3.31 12.42
N PRO A 88 -12.63 3.32 13.62
CA PRO A 88 -13.02 2.10 14.32
C PRO A 88 -13.84 1.17 13.42
N GLY A 89 -13.59 -0.12 13.48
CA GLY A 89 -14.26 -1.12 12.64
C GLY A 89 -13.76 -1.18 11.20
N SER A 90 -12.63 -0.54 10.88
CA SER A 90 -12.04 -0.56 9.54
C SER A 90 -11.01 -1.68 9.37
N LEU A 91 -10.95 -2.23 8.15
CA LEU A 91 -9.89 -3.15 7.72
C LEU A 91 -8.99 -2.43 6.71
N ILE A 92 -7.72 -2.30 7.03
CA ILE A 92 -6.72 -1.56 6.26
C ILE A 92 -5.68 -2.54 5.72
N LEU A 93 -5.43 -2.51 4.40
CA LEU A 93 -4.36 -3.26 3.76
C LEU A 93 -3.15 -2.33 3.56
N LEU A 94 -2.00 -2.72 4.10
CA LEU A 94 -0.71 -2.10 3.83
C LEU A 94 0.07 -2.98 2.86
N GLY A 95 0.13 -2.58 1.60
CA GLY A 95 0.87 -3.26 0.53
C GLY A 95 2.22 -2.60 0.25
N GLY A 96 3.14 -3.36 -0.34
CA GLY A 96 4.46 -2.86 -0.77
C GLY A 96 5.44 -4.00 -1.06
N GLU A 97 6.55 -3.67 -1.72
CA GLU A 97 7.60 -4.65 -2.03
C GLU A 97 8.21 -5.26 -0.75
N PRO A 98 8.72 -6.49 -0.80
CA PRO A 98 9.50 -7.06 0.30
C PRO A 98 10.68 -6.16 0.65
N GLY A 99 10.95 -5.98 1.96
CA GLY A 99 12.07 -5.15 2.43
C GLY A 99 11.84 -3.63 2.39
N ILE A 100 10.69 -3.12 1.90
CA ILE A 100 10.41 -1.69 1.81
C ILE A 100 10.23 -1.00 3.17
N GLY A 101 9.94 -1.75 4.24
CA GLY A 101 9.75 -1.23 5.60
C GLY A 101 8.34 -1.36 6.17
N LYS A 102 7.45 -2.17 5.55
CA LYS A 102 6.06 -2.37 6.02
C LYS A 102 5.98 -2.81 7.48
N SER A 103 6.69 -3.87 7.84
CA SER A 103 6.71 -4.41 9.22
C SER A 103 7.34 -3.42 10.21
N THR A 104 8.29 -2.58 9.75
CA THR A 104 8.86 -1.51 10.57
C THR A 104 7.84 -0.42 10.84
N LEU A 105 7.13 0.06 9.80
CA LEU A 105 6.07 1.06 9.95
C LEU A 105 4.95 0.54 10.86
N SER A 106 4.53 -0.71 10.66
CA SER A 106 3.45 -1.32 11.44
C SER A 106 3.83 -1.53 12.90
N LEU A 107 5.07 -1.90 13.19
CA LEU A 107 5.55 -2.01 14.57
C LEU A 107 5.68 -0.62 15.21
N GLN A 108 6.16 0.40 14.48
CA GLN A 108 6.17 1.77 14.99
C GLN A 108 4.76 2.25 15.30
N LEU A 109 3.78 1.95 14.45
CA LEU A 109 2.37 2.26 14.68
C LEU A 109 1.87 1.60 15.98
N ALA A 110 2.19 0.31 16.20
CA ALA A 110 1.80 -0.41 17.40
C ALA A 110 2.39 0.21 18.68
N LEU A 111 3.55 0.87 18.54
CA LEU A 111 4.29 1.43 19.67
C LEU A 111 4.07 2.94 19.86
N SER A 112 3.55 3.65 18.86
CA SER A 112 3.54 5.14 18.85
C SER A 112 2.56 5.77 19.82
N ASN A 113 1.48 5.10 20.18
CA ASN A 113 0.44 5.68 21.04
C ASN A 113 0.17 4.78 22.25
N ASN A 114 0.66 5.19 23.42
CA ASN A 114 0.49 4.47 24.69
C ASN A 114 -0.95 4.45 25.21
N SER A 115 -1.86 5.23 24.62
CA SER A 115 -3.28 5.21 24.96
C SER A 115 -4.04 4.12 24.22
N LEU A 116 -3.43 3.47 23.23
CA LEU A 116 -4.04 2.44 22.42
C LEU A 116 -3.55 1.04 22.83
N LYS A 117 -4.52 0.19 23.14
CA LYS A 117 -4.26 -1.23 23.33
C LYS A 117 -4.09 -1.90 21.98
N THR A 118 -2.88 -2.35 21.68
CA THR A 118 -2.54 -2.91 20.38
C THR A 118 -2.16 -4.38 20.48
N LEU A 119 -2.73 -5.21 19.61
CA LEU A 119 -2.33 -6.60 19.41
C LEU A 119 -1.56 -6.74 18.10
N TYR A 120 -0.26 -7.04 18.21
CA TYR A 120 0.61 -7.30 17.05
C TYR A 120 0.73 -8.82 16.85
N VAL A 121 0.10 -9.32 15.79
CA VAL A 121 0.13 -10.73 15.40
C VAL A 121 1.18 -10.94 14.31
N SER A 122 2.11 -11.85 14.53
CA SER A 122 3.15 -12.21 13.57
C SER A 122 3.07 -13.67 13.19
N GLY A 123 3.05 -13.94 11.88
CA GLY A 123 3.21 -15.29 11.34
C GLY A 123 4.58 -15.54 10.71
N GLU A 124 5.47 -14.54 10.72
CA GLU A 124 6.79 -14.63 10.09
C GLU A 124 7.94 -14.53 11.10
N GLU A 125 7.79 -13.72 12.15
CA GLU A 125 8.84 -13.45 13.12
C GLU A 125 8.48 -13.93 14.49
N SER A 126 9.49 -14.39 15.24
CA SER A 126 9.32 -14.77 16.66
C SER A 126 9.17 -13.52 17.55
N PRO A 127 8.59 -13.66 18.77
CA PRO A 127 8.47 -12.56 19.73
C PRO A 127 9.82 -11.90 20.04
N GLU A 128 10.92 -12.69 20.07
CA GLU A 128 12.26 -12.19 20.35
C GLU A 128 12.77 -11.31 19.22
N GLN A 129 12.51 -11.68 17.96
CA GLN A 129 12.90 -10.89 16.78
C GLN A 129 12.13 -9.57 16.74
N ILE A 130 10.82 -9.60 17.04
CA ILE A 130 9.99 -8.39 17.14
C ILE A 130 10.51 -7.51 18.29
N LYS A 131 10.86 -8.10 19.44
CA LYS A 131 11.44 -7.36 20.57
C LYS A 131 12.76 -6.69 20.22
N MET A 132 13.65 -7.37 19.48
CA MET A 132 14.90 -6.79 19.00
C MET A 132 14.63 -5.58 18.09
N ARG A 133 13.65 -5.68 17.17
CA ARG A 133 13.24 -4.59 16.30
C ARG A 133 12.63 -3.42 17.11
N ALA A 134 11.75 -3.70 18.07
CA ALA A 134 11.17 -2.70 18.96
C ALA A 134 12.25 -1.95 19.76
N ASN A 135 13.27 -2.65 20.26
CA ASN A 135 14.38 -2.03 20.97
C ASN A 135 15.20 -1.11 20.06
N ARG A 136 15.39 -1.47 18.77
CA ARG A 136 16.09 -0.64 17.78
C ARG A 136 15.29 0.61 17.44
N ILE A 137 13.97 0.51 17.35
CA ILE A 137 13.05 1.64 17.13
C ILE A 137 13.10 2.59 18.34
N GLY A 138 13.24 2.07 19.55
CA GLY A 138 13.38 2.87 20.77
C GLY A 138 12.07 3.45 21.32
N ILE A 139 10.92 3.15 20.70
CA ILE A 139 9.58 3.55 21.18
C ILE A 139 9.06 2.43 22.08
N ARG A 140 8.41 2.80 23.19
CA ARG A 140 7.83 1.84 24.14
C ARG A 140 6.34 2.10 24.27
N ASN A 141 5.56 1.04 24.21
CA ASN A 141 4.14 1.02 24.54
C ASN A 141 3.89 -0.19 25.45
N GLU A 142 3.43 0.06 26.65
CA GLU A 142 3.15 -0.99 27.65
C GLU A 142 1.83 -1.71 27.33
N GLU A 143 0.97 -1.13 26.51
CA GLU A 143 -0.31 -1.69 26.06
C GLU A 143 -0.18 -2.44 24.71
N CYS A 144 1.05 -2.65 24.22
CA CYS A 144 1.29 -3.42 22.98
C CYS A 144 1.65 -4.87 23.33
N THR A 145 0.78 -5.80 22.97
CA THR A 145 1.00 -7.25 23.09
C THR A 145 1.42 -7.86 21.77
N VAL A 146 2.36 -8.81 21.82
CA VAL A 146 2.84 -9.55 20.63
C VAL A 146 2.35 -10.98 20.71
N TYR A 147 1.79 -11.48 19.61
CA TYR A 147 1.27 -12.84 19.50
C TYR A 147 1.82 -13.54 18.25
N ALA A 148 2.65 -14.56 18.44
CA ALA A 148 3.17 -15.37 17.33
C ALA A 148 2.18 -16.50 17.03
N GLU A 149 1.31 -16.28 16.05
CA GLU A 149 0.23 -17.22 15.66
C GLU A 149 -0.10 -17.06 14.18
N THR A 150 -0.53 -18.15 13.55
CA THR A 150 -0.97 -18.18 12.16
C THR A 150 -2.40 -18.68 11.97
N LEU A 151 -2.95 -19.39 12.98
CA LEU A 151 -4.32 -19.88 12.93
C LEU A 151 -5.31 -18.78 13.29
N LEU A 152 -6.17 -18.43 12.36
CA LEU A 152 -7.09 -17.29 12.47
C LEU A 152 -8.06 -17.45 13.66
N GLU A 153 -8.53 -18.66 13.94
CA GLU A 153 -9.44 -18.97 15.04
C GLU A 153 -8.84 -18.59 16.39
N ASN A 154 -7.55 -18.88 16.59
CA ASN A 154 -6.83 -18.50 17.81
C ASN A 154 -6.65 -16.98 17.91
N ILE A 155 -6.37 -16.33 16.77
CA ILE A 155 -6.22 -14.87 16.69
C ILE A 155 -7.55 -14.18 17.05
N VAL A 156 -8.67 -14.65 16.50
CA VAL A 156 -10.01 -14.10 16.79
C VAL A 156 -10.35 -14.28 18.27
N ALA A 157 -10.06 -15.46 18.84
CA ALA A 157 -10.28 -15.70 20.28
C ALA A 157 -9.49 -14.71 21.15
N GLN A 158 -8.23 -14.41 20.80
CA GLN A 158 -7.42 -13.43 21.52
C GLN A 158 -7.94 -11.98 21.34
N ILE A 159 -8.45 -11.63 20.17
CA ILE A 159 -9.10 -10.33 19.94
C ILE A 159 -10.34 -10.20 20.84
N GLU A 160 -11.15 -11.24 20.94
CA GLU A 160 -12.35 -11.27 21.79
C GLU A 160 -12.02 -11.23 23.28
N GLU A 161 -10.91 -11.83 23.71
CA GLU A 161 -10.47 -11.83 25.10
C GLU A 161 -9.85 -10.49 25.52
N GLN A 162 -8.98 -9.94 24.68
CA GLN A 162 -8.19 -8.76 25.02
C GLN A 162 -8.92 -7.44 24.74
N HIS A 163 -9.87 -7.42 23.81
CA HIS A 163 -10.53 -6.20 23.31
C HIS A 163 -9.54 -5.07 22.94
N PRO A 164 -8.62 -5.31 21.99
CA PRO A 164 -7.68 -4.28 21.55
C PRO A 164 -8.39 -3.18 20.76
N ASP A 165 -7.83 -1.97 20.76
CA ASP A 165 -8.27 -0.87 19.89
C ASP A 165 -7.78 -1.07 18.45
N VAL A 166 -6.57 -1.61 18.31
CA VAL A 166 -5.88 -1.85 17.04
C VAL A 166 -5.29 -3.24 17.00
N VAL A 167 -5.48 -3.92 15.88
CA VAL A 167 -4.85 -5.21 15.58
C VAL A 167 -3.97 -5.08 14.33
N ILE A 168 -2.78 -5.64 14.37
CA ILE A 168 -1.86 -5.69 13.23
C ILE A 168 -1.59 -7.15 12.90
N ILE A 169 -1.77 -7.54 11.64
CA ILE A 169 -1.49 -8.90 11.13
C ILE A 169 -0.30 -8.83 10.17
N ASP A 170 0.83 -9.40 10.56
CA ASP A 170 2.08 -9.44 9.79
C ASP A 170 2.53 -10.88 9.53
N SER A 171 2.19 -11.47 8.36
CA SER A 171 1.47 -10.98 7.21
C SER A 171 0.22 -11.82 6.93
N ILE A 172 -0.69 -11.30 6.11
CA ILE A 172 -1.91 -12.04 5.73
C ILE A 172 -1.59 -13.33 4.95
N GLN A 173 -0.42 -13.40 4.31
CA GLN A 173 0.01 -14.57 3.54
C GLN A 173 0.35 -15.78 4.41
N THR A 174 0.71 -15.57 5.65
CA THR A 174 1.04 -16.65 6.60
C THR A 174 -0.18 -17.14 7.37
N MET A 175 -1.30 -16.39 7.32
CA MET A 175 -2.51 -16.76 8.04
C MET A 175 -3.24 -17.91 7.36
N SER A 176 -3.86 -18.76 8.19
CA SER A 176 -4.68 -19.88 7.76
C SER A 176 -5.94 -19.99 8.60
N THR A 177 -6.97 -20.60 8.05
CA THR A 177 -8.21 -20.96 8.76
C THR A 177 -8.59 -22.40 8.42
N ASP A 178 -9.10 -23.14 9.41
CA ASP A 178 -9.59 -24.50 9.24
C ASP A 178 -10.90 -24.55 8.44
N LEU A 179 -11.54 -23.42 8.18
CA LEU A 179 -12.78 -23.35 7.37
C LEU A 179 -12.57 -23.71 5.91
N VAL A 180 -11.31 -23.72 5.43
CA VAL A 180 -10.96 -23.96 4.02
C VAL A 180 -9.81 -24.94 3.89
N GLU A 181 -10.02 -26.01 3.14
CA GLU A 181 -9.00 -27.02 2.83
C GLU A 181 -8.05 -26.51 1.71
N SER A 182 -7.18 -25.56 2.05
CA SER A 182 -6.14 -25.07 1.12
C SER A 182 -4.92 -24.61 1.91
N SER A 183 -3.75 -24.60 1.26
CA SER A 183 -2.50 -24.20 1.92
C SER A 183 -2.50 -22.73 2.35
N ALA A 184 -1.83 -22.41 3.44
CA ALA A 184 -1.54 -21.02 3.82
C ALA A 184 -0.91 -20.28 2.63
N GLY A 185 -1.22 -18.99 2.46
CA GLY A 185 -0.76 -18.18 1.34
C GLY A 185 -1.53 -18.39 0.03
N SER A 186 -2.40 -19.40 -0.06
CA SER A 186 -3.29 -19.54 -1.23
C SER A 186 -4.31 -18.40 -1.27
N VAL A 187 -4.75 -18.04 -2.47
CA VAL A 187 -5.75 -17.00 -2.72
C VAL A 187 -7.02 -17.22 -1.91
N THR A 188 -7.45 -18.47 -1.78
CA THR A 188 -8.67 -18.85 -1.06
C THR A 188 -8.50 -18.62 0.44
N GLN A 189 -7.36 -19.02 1.03
CA GLN A 189 -7.06 -18.78 2.44
C GLN A 189 -6.98 -17.27 2.74
N ILE A 190 -6.22 -16.53 1.95
CA ILE A 190 -6.06 -15.09 2.11
C ILE A 190 -7.42 -14.37 2.06
N ARG A 191 -8.28 -14.76 1.11
CA ARG A 191 -9.62 -14.20 0.96
C ARG A 191 -10.51 -14.49 2.18
N GLU A 192 -10.52 -15.72 2.66
CA GLU A 192 -11.36 -16.13 3.78
C GLU A 192 -10.88 -15.49 5.09
N CYS A 193 -9.57 -15.47 5.31
CA CYS A 193 -8.99 -14.78 6.46
C CYS A 193 -9.33 -13.28 6.45
N ALA A 194 -9.17 -12.60 5.32
CA ALA A 194 -9.51 -11.18 5.21
C ALA A 194 -11.01 -10.90 5.40
N ALA A 195 -11.89 -11.76 4.86
CA ALA A 195 -13.33 -11.62 5.04
C ALA A 195 -13.75 -11.81 6.51
N THR A 196 -13.15 -12.75 7.21
CA THR A 196 -13.38 -12.99 8.64
C THR A 196 -12.87 -11.81 9.47
N LEU A 197 -11.64 -11.33 9.20
CA LEU A 197 -11.08 -10.16 9.89
C LEU A 197 -11.93 -8.90 9.68
N LEU A 198 -12.46 -8.68 8.46
CA LEU A 198 -13.40 -7.57 8.21
C LEU A 198 -14.66 -7.68 9.07
N LYS A 199 -15.21 -8.88 9.21
CA LYS A 199 -16.39 -9.11 10.05
C LYS A 199 -16.05 -8.84 11.52
N VAL A 200 -14.92 -9.34 12.01
CA VAL A 200 -14.43 -9.10 13.38
C VAL A 200 -14.21 -7.61 13.63
N ALA A 201 -13.54 -6.91 12.71
CA ALA A 201 -13.34 -5.47 12.79
C ALA A 201 -14.67 -4.73 12.98
N LYS A 202 -15.66 -4.99 12.11
CA LYS A 202 -16.95 -4.30 12.13
C LYS A 202 -17.83 -4.65 13.33
N SER A 203 -17.80 -5.90 13.79
CA SER A 203 -18.63 -6.32 14.94
C SER A 203 -18.11 -5.79 16.26
N ASN A 204 -16.78 -5.63 16.40
CA ASN A 204 -16.15 -5.21 17.65
C ASN A 204 -15.70 -3.72 17.64
N GLY A 205 -15.84 -3.02 16.51
CA GLY A 205 -15.40 -1.64 16.38
C GLY A 205 -13.85 -1.48 16.42
N ILE A 206 -13.11 -2.52 16.07
CA ILE A 206 -11.65 -2.58 16.14
C ILE A 206 -11.04 -2.21 14.78
N ALA A 207 -10.00 -1.38 14.75
CA ALA A 207 -9.26 -1.13 13.53
C ALA A 207 -8.22 -2.24 13.31
N ILE A 208 -8.25 -2.89 12.13
CA ILE A 208 -7.35 -3.99 11.82
C ILE A 208 -6.47 -3.61 10.62
N PHE A 209 -5.14 -3.64 10.80
CA PHE A 209 -4.16 -3.58 9.73
C PHE A 209 -3.76 -4.97 9.29
N ILE A 210 -3.77 -5.22 8.00
CA ILE A 210 -3.20 -6.42 7.40
C ILE A 210 -2.03 -6.03 6.49
N ILE A 211 -0.88 -6.65 6.69
CA ILE A 211 0.29 -6.46 5.83
C ILE A 211 0.23 -7.45 4.69
N GLY A 212 0.45 -6.95 3.45
CA GLY A 212 0.49 -7.75 2.24
C GLY A 212 1.74 -7.47 1.41
N HIS A 213 2.26 -8.50 0.72
CA HIS A 213 3.34 -8.35 -0.24
C HIS A 213 2.79 -8.07 -1.64
N ILE A 214 3.46 -7.18 -2.38
CA ILE A 214 3.18 -6.87 -3.78
C ILE A 214 4.20 -7.61 -4.63
N THR A 215 3.79 -8.18 -5.77
CA THR A 215 4.71 -8.77 -6.75
C THR A 215 5.48 -7.67 -7.50
N LYS A 216 6.63 -8.03 -8.13
CA LYS A 216 7.47 -7.09 -8.91
C LYS A 216 6.73 -6.39 -10.06
N ASP A 217 5.61 -6.91 -10.51
CA ASP A 217 4.76 -6.31 -11.54
C ASP A 217 3.79 -5.24 -11.00
N GLY A 218 3.94 -4.83 -9.73
CA GLY A 218 3.08 -3.84 -9.09
C GLY A 218 1.68 -4.37 -8.75
N ALA A 219 1.41 -5.65 -8.97
CA ALA A 219 0.20 -6.31 -8.51
C ALA A 219 0.40 -6.84 -7.09
N ILE A 220 -0.56 -6.62 -6.20
CA ILE A 220 -0.54 -7.22 -4.86
C ILE A 220 -0.50 -8.74 -5.04
N ALA A 221 0.54 -9.39 -4.47
CA ALA A 221 0.67 -10.85 -4.49
C ALA A 221 -0.41 -11.47 -3.57
N GLY A 222 -1.35 -12.13 -4.21
CA GLY A 222 -2.62 -12.45 -3.61
C GLY A 222 -3.55 -11.27 -3.83
N PRO A 223 -4.57 -11.45 -4.50
CA PRO A 223 -5.05 -10.77 -5.68
C PRO A 223 -5.67 -9.41 -5.37
N LYS A 224 -5.96 -8.65 -6.39
CA LYS A 224 -6.96 -7.56 -6.47
C LYS A 224 -8.26 -7.84 -5.68
N ILE A 225 -8.49 -9.09 -5.28
CA ILE A 225 -9.57 -9.55 -4.41
C ILE A 225 -9.52 -8.88 -3.04
N LEU A 226 -8.32 -8.70 -2.43
CA LEU A 226 -8.23 -8.00 -1.13
C LEU A 226 -8.63 -6.54 -1.23
N GLU A 227 -8.32 -5.87 -2.33
CA GLU A 227 -8.71 -4.47 -2.56
C GLU A 227 -10.22 -4.29 -2.53
N HIS A 228 -10.99 -5.29 -2.95
CA HIS A 228 -12.46 -5.24 -2.90
C HIS A 228 -13.00 -5.52 -1.49
N ILE A 229 -12.31 -6.32 -0.70
CA ILE A 229 -12.74 -6.72 0.65
C ILE A 229 -12.46 -5.61 1.67
N VAL A 230 -11.24 -5.05 1.66
CA VAL A 230 -10.80 -4.07 2.66
C VAL A 230 -11.45 -2.70 2.45
N ASP A 231 -11.49 -1.90 3.51
CA ASP A 231 -12.03 -0.54 3.45
C ASP A 231 -10.99 0.48 2.97
N VAL A 232 -9.73 0.27 3.32
CA VAL A 232 -8.60 1.13 2.94
C VAL A 232 -7.47 0.29 2.35
N VAL A 233 -6.86 0.77 1.27
CA VAL A 233 -5.64 0.20 0.67
C VAL A 233 -4.57 1.28 0.67
N LEU A 234 -3.49 1.00 1.37
CA LEU A 234 -2.28 1.81 1.42
C LEU A 234 -1.17 1.09 0.68
N GLN A 235 -0.46 1.80 -0.18
CA GLN A 235 0.71 1.29 -0.88
C GLN A 235 1.96 2.00 -0.40
N PHE A 236 2.94 1.23 0.04
CA PHE A 236 4.24 1.72 0.47
C PHE A 236 5.21 1.54 -0.69
N GLU A 237 5.70 2.66 -1.21
CA GLU A 237 6.55 2.76 -2.39
C GLU A 237 7.93 3.29 -2.02
N GLY A 238 8.93 2.95 -2.82
CA GLY A 238 10.29 3.45 -2.70
C GLY A 238 11.26 2.54 -3.43
N ASP A 239 12.44 3.03 -3.70
CA ASP A 239 13.55 2.22 -4.20
C ASP A 239 14.42 1.79 -3.01
N ALA A 240 14.87 0.53 -3.02
CA ALA A 240 15.78 -0.01 -1.99
C ALA A 240 17.09 0.81 -1.87
N ASN A 241 17.47 1.52 -2.93
CA ASN A 241 18.66 2.37 -2.99
C ASN A 241 18.41 3.81 -2.51
N HIS A 242 17.17 4.20 -2.26
CA HIS A 242 16.82 5.55 -1.79
C HIS A 242 16.44 5.53 -0.31
N THR A 243 16.79 6.60 0.38
CA THR A 243 16.51 6.77 1.82
C THR A 243 15.02 7.00 2.09
N TYR A 244 14.27 7.50 1.11
CA TYR A 244 12.89 7.93 1.30
C TYR A 244 11.88 6.90 0.84
N ARG A 245 10.71 6.90 1.51
CA ARG A 245 9.56 6.05 1.22
C ARG A 245 8.30 6.90 1.14
N ILE A 246 7.42 6.55 0.21
CA ILE A 246 6.12 7.21 0.03
C ILE A 246 5.02 6.23 0.40
N LEU A 247 4.08 6.69 1.19
CA LEU A 247 2.84 5.98 1.49
C LEU A 247 1.70 6.63 0.72
N ARG A 248 1.03 5.87 -0.16
CA ARG A 248 -0.12 6.33 -0.95
C ARG A 248 -1.41 5.63 -0.56
N GLY A 249 -2.50 6.37 -0.53
CA GLY A 249 -3.83 5.81 -0.47
C GLY A 249 -4.31 5.41 -1.88
N LEU A 250 -4.46 4.10 -2.15
CA LEU A 250 -5.06 3.62 -3.40
C LEU A 250 -6.58 3.52 -3.32
N LYS A 251 -7.09 3.25 -2.12
CA LYS A 251 -8.51 3.17 -1.80
C LYS A 251 -8.74 3.66 -0.38
N ASN A 252 -9.73 4.48 -0.17
CA ASN A 252 -10.15 4.90 1.17
C ASN A 252 -11.66 5.17 1.17
N ARG A 253 -12.45 4.35 1.87
CA ARG A 253 -13.91 4.53 2.00
C ARG A 253 -14.29 5.67 2.95
N PHE A 254 -13.33 6.15 3.74
CA PHE A 254 -13.56 7.12 4.81
C PHE A 254 -12.95 8.48 4.52
N GLY A 255 -12.25 8.62 3.39
CA GLY A 255 -11.56 9.86 3.03
C GLY A 255 -11.02 9.86 1.61
N ALA A 256 -10.27 10.88 1.30
CA ALA A 256 -9.63 11.05 0.00
C ALA A 256 -8.46 10.08 -0.18
N THR A 257 -8.13 9.75 -1.44
CA THR A 257 -7.01 8.87 -1.80
C THR A 257 -5.82 9.62 -2.40
N PHE A 258 -5.91 10.92 -2.52
CA PHE A 258 -4.87 11.74 -3.14
C PHE A 258 -3.80 12.23 -2.14
N GLU A 259 -3.95 11.93 -0.85
CA GLU A 259 -2.93 12.29 0.15
C GLU A 259 -1.77 11.31 0.14
N ILE A 260 -0.56 11.84 0.32
CA ILE A 260 0.65 11.06 0.48
C ILE A 260 1.31 11.29 1.82
N GLY A 261 1.93 10.25 2.36
CA GLY A 261 2.82 10.30 3.50
C GLY A 261 4.27 10.09 3.04
N VAL A 262 5.18 10.88 3.56
CA VAL A 262 6.60 10.78 3.23
C VAL A 262 7.39 10.39 4.46
N PHE A 263 8.21 9.36 4.33
CA PHE A 263 9.04 8.81 5.39
C PHE A 263 10.49 8.72 4.94
N GLU A 264 11.40 8.88 5.88
CA GLU A 264 12.81 8.60 5.71
C GLU A 264 13.18 7.33 6.46
N MET A 265 13.91 6.44 5.80
CA MET A 265 14.45 5.23 6.43
C MET A 265 15.71 5.58 7.18
N CYS A 266 15.68 5.45 8.49
CA CYS A 266 16.80 5.65 9.40
C CYS A 266 17.19 4.32 10.08
N ASP A 267 18.35 4.30 10.75
CA ASP A 267 18.82 3.12 11.47
C ASP A 267 17.85 2.67 12.58
N ASN A 268 17.15 3.62 13.19
CA ASN A 268 16.17 3.39 14.24
C ASN A 268 14.72 3.26 13.74
N GLY A 269 14.49 3.15 12.43
CA GLY A 269 13.17 2.98 11.83
C GLY A 269 12.81 4.07 10.82
N LEU A 270 11.53 4.33 10.66
CA LEU A 270 10.98 5.31 9.74
C LEU A 270 10.72 6.64 10.45
N ARG A 271 11.29 7.71 9.92
CA ARG A 271 11.07 9.08 10.38
C ARG A 271 10.07 9.77 9.45
N GLU A 272 9.10 10.46 10.03
CA GLU A 272 8.17 11.30 9.29
C GLU A 272 8.86 12.50 8.66
N VAL A 273 8.53 12.82 7.42
CA VAL A 273 9.04 14.00 6.71
C VAL A 273 7.94 15.04 6.61
N GLU A 274 7.96 16.01 7.50
CA GLU A 274 6.93 17.07 7.52
C GLU A 274 7.00 17.96 6.28
N ASN A 275 8.22 18.28 5.81
CA ASN A 275 8.45 19.12 4.64
C ASN A 275 9.26 18.36 3.56
N PRO A 276 8.62 17.72 2.58
CA PRO A 276 9.33 17.03 1.50
C PRO A 276 10.25 17.93 0.69
N SER A 277 9.97 19.24 0.61
CA SER A 277 10.82 20.16 -0.15
C SER A 277 12.26 20.22 0.38
N GLU A 278 12.46 20.05 1.68
CA GLU A 278 13.80 20.08 2.29
C GLU A 278 14.71 18.95 1.79
N ILE A 279 14.11 17.83 1.43
CA ILE A 279 14.85 16.65 0.95
C ILE A 279 14.93 16.57 -0.57
N LEU A 280 14.06 17.31 -1.27
CA LEU A 280 13.97 17.35 -2.72
C LEU A 280 14.74 18.53 -3.33
N LEU A 281 15.36 19.36 -2.49
CA LEU A 281 16.21 20.48 -2.89
C LEU A 281 17.63 20.22 -2.41
N SER A 282 18.59 20.33 -3.33
CA SER A 282 20.00 20.28 -3.01
C SER A 282 20.50 21.67 -2.62
N HIS A 283 21.41 21.75 -1.69
CA HIS A 283 22.08 23.00 -1.32
C HIS A 283 23.41 23.10 -2.05
N TYR A 284 23.52 24.03 -2.98
CA TYR A 284 24.75 24.33 -3.71
C TYR A 284 25.34 25.65 -3.23
N GLU A 285 26.65 25.71 -3.11
CA GLU A 285 27.35 26.96 -2.78
C GLU A 285 27.26 28.00 -3.92
N SER A 286 27.07 27.53 -5.17
CA SER A 286 26.90 28.38 -6.34
C SER A 286 25.86 27.76 -7.30
N PRO A 287 25.10 28.59 -8.07
CA PRO A 287 24.19 28.10 -9.07
C PRO A 287 24.86 27.20 -10.11
N LEU A 288 24.26 26.05 -10.42
CA LEU A 288 24.76 25.09 -11.38
C LEU A 288 23.94 25.15 -12.69
N ALA A 289 24.64 25.04 -13.84
CA ALA A 289 23.96 24.84 -15.11
C ALA A 289 23.24 23.49 -15.14
N GLY A 290 22.05 23.48 -15.72
CA GLY A 290 21.23 22.28 -15.81
C GLY A 290 20.36 21.99 -14.58
N CYS A 291 20.36 22.87 -13.58
CA CYS A 291 19.51 22.76 -12.41
C CYS A 291 18.39 23.80 -12.42
N SER A 292 17.19 23.39 -12.05
CA SER A 292 16.04 24.27 -11.82
C SER A 292 15.20 23.74 -10.67
N VAL A 293 14.38 24.61 -10.09
CA VAL A 293 13.41 24.21 -9.06
C VAL A 293 12.01 24.38 -9.62
N GLY A 294 11.22 23.33 -9.52
CA GLY A 294 9.81 23.34 -9.90
C GLY A 294 8.91 23.17 -8.68
N ALA A 295 7.70 23.70 -8.75
CA ALA A 295 6.64 23.43 -7.79
C ALA A 295 5.73 22.34 -8.36
N ALA A 296 5.43 21.33 -7.56
CA ALA A 296 4.50 20.27 -7.86
C ALA A 296 3.46 20.13 -6.76
N VAL A 297 2.33 19.56 -7.12
CA VAL A 297 1.28 19.19 -6.16
C VAL A 297 1.00 17.71 -6.34
N ASP A 298 1.11 16.93 -5.27
CA ASP A 298 0.64 15.55 -5.24
C ASP A 298 -0.47 15.46 -4.18
N GLY A 299 -1.69 15.24 -4.64
CA GLY A 299 -2.88 15.38 -3.82
C GLY A 299 -3.18 16.84 -3.43
N LEU A 300 -3.16 17.13 -2.15
CA LEU A 300 -3.26 18.50 -1.62
C LEU A 300 -1.91 19.05 -1.13
N ARG A 301 -0.84 18.28 -1.27
CA ARG A 301 0.48 18.64 -0.74
C ARG A 301 1.33 19.30 -1.81
N PRO A 302 1.57 20.63 -1.70
CA PRO A 302 2.55 21.30 -2.54
C PRO A 302 3.96 21.00 -2.02
N TYR A 303 4.90 20.85 -2.93
CA TYR A 303 6.32 20.75 -2.61
C TYR A 303 7.17 21.30 -3.75
N LEU A 304 8.39 21.66 -3.41
CA LEU A 304 9.42 22.05 -4.37
C LEU A 304 10.29 20.85 -4.66
N ILE A 305 10.67 20.71 -5.94
CA ILE A 305 11.58 19.66 -6.37
C ILE A 305 12.65 20.22 -7.29
N GLU A 306 13.87 19.77 -7.09
CA GLU A 306 14.97 20.06 -7.99
C GLU A 306 14.91 19.14 -9.21
N VAL A 307 15.00 19.77 -10.37
CA VAL A 307 15.08 19.15 -11.68
C VAL A 307 16.50 19.33 -12.19
N GLN A 308 17.16 18.22 -12.46
CA GLN A 308 18.52 18.19 -12.98
C GLN A 308 18.50 17.68 -14.41
N ALA A 309 19.08 18.42 -15.34
CA ALA A 309 19.21 18.04 -16.75
C ALA A 309 20.67 18.11 -17.19
N LEU A 310 21.09 17.10 -17.94
CA LEU A 310 22.37 17.09 -18.63
C LEU A 310 22.11 16.96 -20.13
N VAL A 311 22.61 17.93 -20.89
CA VAL A 311 22.53 17.96 -22.35
C VAL A 311 23.96 17.96 -22.91
N SER A 312 24.32 16.93 -23.66
CA SER A 312 25.62 16.79 -24.30
C SER A 312 25.50 16.50 -25.81
N ASN A 313 26.60 16.55 -26.54
CA ASN A 313 26.60 16.08 -27.93
C ASN A 313 26.52 14.56 -27.97
N ALA A 314 25.68 14.01 -28.86
CA ALA A 314 25.58 12.59 -29.03
C ALA A 314 26.91 11.99 -29.51
N ALA A 315 27.54 11.16 -28.68
CA ALA A 315 28.84 10.57 -28.98
C ALA A 315 28.75 9.38 -29.95
N TYR A 316 27.61 8.69 -30.02
CA TYR A 316 27.45 7.41 -30.72
C TYR A 316 26.48 7.45 -31.89
N GLY A 317 26.25 8.60 -32.51
CA GLY A 317 25.41 8.74 -33.70
C GLY A 317 23.90 8.70 -33.45
N THR A 318 23.43 7.94 -32.45
CA THR A 318 22.02 7.93 -32.02
C THR A 318 21.90 8.61 -30.67
N PRO A 319 21.13 9.70 -30.55
CA PRO A 319 20.94 10.42 -29.29
C PRO A 319 20.32 9.56 -28.21
N GLN A 320 20.94 9.53 -27.04
CA GLN A 320 20.42 8.87 -25.85
C GLN A 320 19.49 9.81 -25.09
N ARG A 321 18.36 9.28 -24.64
CA ARG A 321 17.37 10.03 -23.88
C ARG A 321 16.89 9.20 -22.72
N SER A 322 17.14 9.66 -21.51
CA SER A 322 16.74 8.97 -20.28
C SER A 322 16.16 9.94 -19.27
N ALA A 323 15.15 9.50 -18.54
CA ALA A 323 14.54 10.27 -17.48
C ALA A 323 14.33 9.38 -16.25
N THR A 324 14.75 9.90 -15.10
CA THR A 324 14.48 9.32 -13.78
C THR A 324 13.50 10.24 -13.05
N GLY A 325 12.40 9.68 -12.56
CA GLY A 325 11.37 10.44 -11.84
C GLY A 325 10.38 11.18 -12.75
N PHE A 326 10.62 11.27 -14.05
CA PHE A 326 9.76 11.95 -15.04
C PHE A 326 9.38 11.01 -16.18
N ASP A 327 8.21 11.21 -16.79
CA ASP A 327 7.76 10.39 -17.92
C ASP A 327 8.62 10.67 -19.18
N GLN A 328 9.25 9.62 -19.70
CA GLN A 328 10.15 9.73 -20.84
C GLN A 328 9.44 10.17 -22.13
N ARG A 329 8.18 9.77 -22.32
CA ARG A 329 7.41 10.19 -23.51
C ARG A 329 7.10 11.68 -23.44
N ARG A 330 6.79 12.17 -22.23
CA ARG A 330 6.59 13.60 -21.98
C ARG A 330 7.85 14.41 -22.20
N MET A 331 9.00 13.94 -21.71
CA MET A 331 10.31 14.55 -21.98
C MET A 331 10.56 14.67 -23.49
N ASN A 332 10.34 13.59 -24.24
CA ASN A 332 10.51 13.60 -25.71
C ASN A 332 9.59 14.61 -26.42
N MET A 333 8.37 14.78 -25.92
CA MET A 333 7.45 15.80 -26.43
C MET A 333 7.98 17.21 -26.15
N LEU A 334 8.48 17.49 -24.94
CA LEU A 334 9.07 18.79 -24.59
C LEU A 334 10.31 19.09 -25.45
N LEU A 335 11.18 18.10 -25.70
CA LEU A 335 12.32 18.23 -26.59
C LEU A 335 11.90 18.59 -28.03
N ALA A 336 10.84 17.97 -28.54
CA ALA A 336 10.31 18.30 -29.85
C ALA A 336 9.73 19.75 -29.94
N VAL A 337 9.13 20.22 -28.84
CA VAL A 337 8.67 21.61 -28.72
C VAL A 337 9.86 22.58 -28.74
N LEU A 338 10.91 22.31 -27.97
CA LEU A 338 12.13 23.11 -27.91
C LEU A 338 12.81 23.19 -29.30
N GLU A 339 12.86 22.06 -29.99
CA GLU A 339 13.43 22.02 -31.35
C GLU A 339 12.59 22.84 -32.35
N LYS A 340 11.26 22.60 -32.39
CA LYS A 340 10.37 23.20 -33.39
C LYS A 340 10.06 24.67 -33.15
N ARG A 341 9.92 25.09 -31.88
CA ARG A 341 9.47 26.44 -31.50
C ARG A 341 10.59 27.39 -31.16
N ILE A 342 11.65 26.88 -30.55
CA ILE A 342 12.81 27.71 -30.11
C ILE A 342 13.99 27.56 -31.06
N GLY A 343 13.99 26.51 -31.92
CA GLY A 343 15.06 26.27 -32.86
C GLY A 343 16.32 25.61 -32.28
N MET A 344 16.20 25.00 -31.12
CA MET A 344 17.30 24.27 -30.50
C MET A 344 17.58 22.96 -31.23
N LYS A 345 18.85 22.67 -31.52
CA LYS A 345 19.24 21.46 -32.28
C LYS A 345 19.27 20.23 -31.39
N MET A 346 18.08 19.76 -30.93
CA MET A 346 17.97 18.63 -30.00
C MET A 346 18.19 17.26 -30.67
N TYR A 347 18.11 17.16 -31.98
CA TYR A 347 18.26 15.92 -32.76
C TYR A 347 19.68 15.31 -32.66
N GLN A 348 20.70 16.10 -32.26
CA GLN A 348 22.09 15.65 -32.08
C GLN A 348 22.54 15.67 -30.63
N LYS A 349 21.60 15.73 -29.69
CA LYS A 349 21.93 15.87 -28.27
C LYS A 349 21.44 14.67 -27.48
N ASP A 350 22.33 14.15 -26.63
CA ASP A 350 21.99 13.30 -25.53
C ASP A 350 21.31 14.14 -24.45
N VAL A 351 20.25 13.62 -23.84
CA VAL A 351 19.50 14.32 -22.79
C VAL A 351 19.24 13.34 -21.65
N PHE A 352 19.74 13.67 -20.48
CA PHE A 352 19.49 12.96 -19.24
C PHE A 352 18.76 13.88 -18.29
N LEU A 353 17.64 13.40 -17.73
CA LEU A 353 16.82 14.13 -16.80
C LEU A 353 16.72 13.34 -15.50
N ASN A 354 16.88 14.02 -14.38
CA ASN A 354 16.74 13.42 -13.05
C ASN A 354 15.94 14.34 -12.13
N PHE A 355 14.98 13.80 -11.42
CA PHE A 355 14.32 14.45 -10.30
C PHE A 355 15.01 14.06 -9.01
N ALA A 356 15.34 15.03 -8.18
CA ALA A 356 15.95 14.78 -6.88
C ALA A 356 15.08 13.83 -6.04
N GLY A 357 15.74 12.93 -5.28
CA GLY A 357 15.04 11.93 -4.47
C GLY A 357 14.43 10.74 -5.23
N GLY A 358 14.48 10.71 -6.58
CA GLY A 358 13.99 9.60 -7.39
C GLY A 358 12.48 9.41 -7.41
N PHE A 359 11.71 10.38 -6.94
CA PHE A 359 10.24 10.33 -6.93
C PHE A 359 9.66 10.41 -8.35
N LYS A 360 8.69 9.55 -8.63
CA LYS A 360 7.90 9.64 -9.86
C LYS A 360 6.79 10.65 -9.69
N ILE A 361 6.88 11.78 -10.39
CA ILE A 361 5.92 12.87 -10.31
C ILE A 361 5.28 13.06 -11.69
N ALA A 362 3.96 13.04 -11.72
CA ALA A 362 3.18 13.19 -12.95
C ALA A 362 2.60 14.60 -13.16
N ASP A 363 2.90 15.55 -12.26
CA ASP A 363 2.37 16.92 -12.32
C ASP A 363 2.92 17.66 -13.55
N THR A 364 2.01 18.20 -14.34
CA THR A 364 2.33 19.01 -15.53
C THR A 364 2.93 20.36 -15.18
N GLY A 365 2.75 20.84 -13.97
CA GLY A 365 3.34 22.07 -13.45
C GLY A 365 4.87 22.07 -13.52
N LEU A 366 5.50 20.88 -13.52
CA LEU A 366 6.94 20.72 -13.62
C LEU A 366 7.51 20.89 -15.04
N ASP A 367 6.70 20.93 -16.09
CA ASP A 367 7.18 21.04 -17.46
C ASP A 367 8.06 22.26 -17.68
N LEU A 368 7.68 23.40 -17.08
CA LEU A 368 8.48 24.62 -17.20
C LEU A 368 9.84 24.47 -16.53
N ALA A 369 9.90 23.85 -15.37
CA ALA A 369 11.17 23.57 -14.68
C ALA A 369 12.04 22.61 -15.51
N VAL A 370 11.46 21.54 -16.06
CA VAL A 370 12.15 20.60 -16.96
C VAL A 370 12.73 21.34 -18.17
N VAL A 371 11.93 22.15 -18.83
CA VAL A 371 12.38 22.96 -19.98
C VAL A 371 13.49 23.93 -19.58
N ALA A 372 13.34 24.62 -18.44
CA ALA A 372 14.36 25.54 -17.93
C ALA A 372 15.69 24.85 -17.62
N ALA A 373 15.65 23.68 -16.98
CA ALA A 373 16.86 22.89 -16.70
C ALA A 373 17.55 22.43 -18.01
N ILE A 374 16.78 21.94 -19.00
CA ILE A 374 17.29 21.52 -20.30
C ILE A 374 17.94 22.70 -21.03
N ILE A 375 17.30 23.87 -21.07
CA ILE A 375 17.85 25.08 -21.70
C ILE A 375 19.11 25.55 -20.98
N SER A 376 19.11 25.57 -19.66
CA SER A 376 20.25 25.91 -18.83
C SER A 376 21.47 25.01 -19.14
N SER A 377 21.25 23.69 -19.19
CA SER A 377 22.30 22.73 -19.55
C SER A 377 22.77 22.85 -21.00
N TYR A 378 21.85 23.11 -21.93
CA TYR A 378 22.16 23.25 -23.36
C TYR A 378 23.11 24.41 -23.62
N TYR A 379 22.94 25.55 -22.92
CA TYR A 379 23.78 26.73 -23.04
C TYR A 379 24.90 26.79 -22.01
N ASP A 380 24.99 25.81 -21.12
CA ASP A 380 25.94 25.77 -20.00
C ASP A 380 25.91 27.06 -19.17
N ARG A 381 24.69 27.52 -18.83
CA ARG A 381 24.45 28.75 -18.06
C ARG A 381 23.49 28.45 -16.91
N PRO A 382 23.88 28.77 -15.65
CA PRO A 382 22.97 28.66 -14.53
C PRO A 382 21.75 29.56 -14.69
N LEU A 383 20.64 29.12 -14.13
CA LEU A 383 19.46 29.96 -13.94
C LEU A 383 19.69 30.92 -12.75
N MET A 384 19.29 32.15 -12.90
CA MET A 384 19.34 33.17 -11.84
C MET A 384 17.98 33.32 -11.19
#